data_45a0f622472c511923f9515d1bf08db8
#
_entry.id   45a0f622472c511923f9515d1bf08db8
#
_cell.length_a   1.000
_cell.length_b   1.000
_cell.length_c   1.000
_cell.angle_alpha   90.00
_cell.angle_beta   90.00
_cell.angle_gamma   90.00
#
_symmetry.space_group_name_H-M   'P 1'
#
loop_
_entity.id
_entity.type
_entity.pdbx_description
1 polymer ?
#
loop_
_entity_poly.entity_id
_entity_poly.type
_entity_poly.pdbx_seq_one_letter_code
_entity_poly.pdbx_strand_id
1 'polypeptide(L)'
;MPRIETRNMDLTTEYFVGTCTHVNESEEADACGKRRVSWFRNMYEKGLRVKVALLGEKPIGFLYAMPIEVCPWGPLGKDLLAVPCLFVLNEQKGKGAGSALIAEAEKEARRQGKKGIATMGYYHDFWFMPAGFFEKCGFSAMGKSREVTSEGEKEYLSKEAILWKVFDSSAEPPEFLKPNYQFEPISGKIVVDLFFNVFCGTSNGEAQRVREVVAEFGDSVVLNEYSADDPAILRRYQLPRGIFINGKEIGWGYEAPRDGIRKAISQALYKD
;
A
#
# COMPACT_ATOMS: atom_id res chain seq x y z
N MET A 1 -3.24 0.07 34.22
CA MET A 1 -2.53 0.25 32.93
C MET A 1 -3.33 1.22 32.09
N PRO A 2 -2.73 2.18 31.36
CA PRO A 2 -3.46 3.04 30.48
C PRO A 2 -4.19 2.21 29.44
N ARG A 3 -5.46 2.56 29.18
CA ARG A 3 -6.35 1.85 28.25
C ARG A 3 -6.00 2.30 26.83
N ILE A 4 -5.96 1.35 25.88
CA ILE A 4 -5.85 1.67 24.46
C ILE A 4 -7.21 2.19 24.00
N GLU A 5 -7.22 3.38 23.42
CA GLU A 5 -8.37 4.00 22.79
C GLU A 5 -8.20 3.99 21.27
N THR A 6 -9.32 3.95 20.54
CA THR A 6 -9.33 4.01 19.09
C THR A 6 -10.28 5.11 18.62
N ARG A 7 -9.83 5.94 17.67
CA ARG A 7 -10.66 6.99 17.07
C ARG A 7 -10.33 7.18 15.59
N ASN A 8 -11.12 7.96 14.90
CA ASN A 8 -10.75 8.40 13.55
C ASN A 8 -9.56 9.34 13.62
N MET A 9 -8.71 9.33 12.59
CA MET A 9 -7.67 10.32 12.40
C MET A 9 -8.25 11.74 12.46
N ASP A 10 -7.54 12.62 13.11
CA ASP A 10 -7.83 14.05 13.23
C ASP A 10 -6.54 14.89 13.12
N LEU A 11 -6.66 16.20 13.23
CA LEU A 11 -5.53 17.13 13.10
C LEU A 11 -4.35 16.82 14.04
N THR A 12 -4.61 16.20 15.21
CA THR A 12 -3.57 15.85 16.19
C THR A 12 -2.80 14.59 15.82
N THR A 13 -3.35 13.75 14.95
CA THR A 13 -2.80 12.44 14.55
C THR A 13 -2.40 12.37 13.07
N GLU A 14 -2.79 13.37 12.26
CA GLU A 14 -2.51 13.41 10.81
C GLU A 14 -1.01 13.30 10.50
N TYR A 15 -0.15 13.96 11.27
CA TYR A 15 1.29 13.92 11.03
C TYR A 15 1.86 12.52 11.22
N PHE A 16 1.50 11.84 12.32
CA PHE A 16 1.91 10.47 12.60
C PHE A 16 1.44 9.48 11.51
N VAL A 17 0.18 9.61 11.09
CA VAL A 17 -0.38 8.74 10.05
C VAL A 17 0.18 9.08 8.67
N GLY A 18 0.29 10.37 8.36
CA GLY A 18 0.77 10.88 7.06
C GLY A 18 2.19 10.45 6.77
N THR A 19 3.10 10.60 7.73
CA THR A 19 4.50 10.20 7.60
C THR A 19 4.73 8.69 7.71
N CYS A 20 3.68 7.90 7.91
CA CYS A 20 3.78 6.44 8.07
C CYS A 20 4.79 6.04 9.15
N THR A 21 4.78 6.76 10.30
CA THR A 21 5.71 6.62 11.43
C THR A 21 7.12 7.22 11.26
N HIS A 22 7.50 7.71 10.10
CA HIS A 22 8.77 8.44 9.86
C HIS A 22 8.68 9.89 10.36
N VAL A 23 8.29 10.01 11.64
CA VAL A 23 8.07 11.31 12.32
C VAL A 23 9.40 12.02 12.54
N ASN A 24 9.57 13.23 11.99
CA ASN A 24 10.80 14.03 12.06
C ASN A 24 12.05 13.33 11.48
N GLU A 25 11.86 12.42 10.52
CA GLU A 25 12.97 11.67 9.94
C GLU A 25 13.65 12.43 8.79
N SER A 26 12.86 13.04 7.90
CA SER A 26 13.38 13.81 6.78
C SER A 26 12.32 14.74 6.17
N GLU A 27 12.79 15.78 5.44
CA GLU A 27 11.90 16.64 4.65
C GLU A 27 11.14 15.87 3.56
N GLU A 28 11.75 14.82 3.01
CA GLU A 28 11.10 13.94 2.03
C GLU A 28 9.92 13.18 2.66
N ALA A 29 10.09 12.64 3.87
CA ALA A 29 9.01 11.98 4.62
C ALA A 29 7.88 12.95 4.94
N ASP A 30 8.20 14.18 5.33
CA ASP A 30 7.22 15.22 5.62
C ASP A 30 6.44 15.63 4.36
N ALA A 31 7.11 15.84 3.25
CA ALA A 31 6.48 16.17 1.98
C ALA A 31 5.58 15.03 1.48
N CYS A 32 6.04 13.78 1.60
CA CYS A 32 5.26 12.59 1.34
C CYS A 32 4.02 12.54 2.25
N GLY A 33 4.20 12.77 3.55
CA GLY A 33 3.12 12.81 4.53
C GLY A 33 2.03 13.82 4.20
N LYS A 34 2.42 15.04 3.79
CA LYS A 34 1.46 16.08 3.35
C LYS A 34 0.63 15.66 2.15
N ARG A 35 1.25 15.05 1.12
CA ARG A 35 0.52 14.52 -0.06
C ARG A 35 -0.45 13.43 0.34
N ARG A 36 -0.04 12.50 1.22
CA ARG A 36 -0.89 11.41 1.72
C ARG A 36 -2.10 11.93 2.51
N VAL A 37 -1.88 12.87 3.43
CA VAL A 37 -2.99 13.48 4.22
C VAL A 37 -3.99 14.18 3.30
N SER A 38 -3.53 14.91 2.29
CA SER A 38 -4.41 15.52 1.29
C SER A 38 -5.23 14.45 0.54
N TRP A 39 -4.59 13.35 0.13
CA TRP A 39 -5.26 12.22 -0.51
C TRP A 39 -6.29 11.57 0.44
N PHE A 40 -5.95 11.34 1.73
CA PHE A 40 -6.88 10.80 2.70
C PHE A 40 -8.14 11.65 2.82
N ARG A 41 -8.01 12.97 2.92
CA ARG A 41 -9.14 13.89 3.01
C ARG A 41 -10.08 13.75 1.80
N ASN A 42 -9.55 13.69 0.59
CA ASN A 42 -10.32 13.49 -0.62
C ASN A 42 -11.02 12.12 -0.66
N MET A 43 -10.40 11.10 -0.08
CA MET A 43 -10.95 9.75 -0.04
C MET A 43 -11.98 9.52 1.08
N TYR A 44 -12.10 10.43 2.06
CA TYR A 44 -13.13 10.33 3.10
C TYR A 44 -14.54 10.32 2.53
N GLU A 45 -14.82 11.13 1.51
CA GLU A 45 -16.12 11.14 0.81
C GLU A 45 -16.37 9.83 0.04
N LYS A 46 -15.31 9.15 -0.39
CA LYS A 46 -15.39 7.85 -1.05
C LYS A 46 -15.41 6.66 -0.06
N GLY A 47 -15.53 6.92 1.22
CA GLY A 47 -15.69 5.89 2.26
C GLY A 47 -14.42 5.46 2.98
N LEU A 48 -13.25 6.07 2.69
CA LEU A 48 -12.05 5.83 3.50
C LEU A 48 -12.30 6.24 4.95
N ARG A 49 -11.83 5.43 5.87
CA ARG A 49 -11.67 5.79 7.30
C ARG A 49 -10.27 5.39 7.75
N VAL A 50 -9.59 6.32 8.39
CA VAL A 50 -8.31 6.07 9.03
C VAL A 50 -8.57 5.98 10.53
N LYS A 51 -8.33 4.81 11.11
CA LYS A 51 -8.46 4.55 12.54
C LYS A 51 -7.10 4.66 13.19
N VAL A 52 -7.02 5.34 14.33
CA VAL A 52 -5.78 5.52 15.10
C VAL A 52 -5.96 4.93 16.49
N ALA A 53 -4.99 4.13 16.93
CA ALA A 53 -4.90 3.64 18.29
C ALA A 53 -4.02 4.58 19.12
N LEU A 54 -4.49 4.92 20.31
CA LEU A 54 -3.80 5.81 21.25
C LEU A 54 -3.56 5.12 22.58
N LEU A 55 -2.45 5.45 23.20
CA LEU A 55 -2.15 5.13 24.60
C LEU A 55 -2.05 6.46 25.37
N GLY A 56 -3.13 6.81 26.08
CA GLY A 56 -3.37 8.19 26.48
C GLY A 56 -3.56 9.07 25.25
N GLU A 57 -2.82 10.14 25.12
CA GLU A 57 -2.87 11.04 23.95
C GLU A 57 -1.89 10.64 22.83
N LYS A 58 -0.99 9.69 23.10
CA LYS A 58 0.07 9.33 22.16
C LYS A 58 -0.44 8.32 21.11
N PRO A 59 -0.34 8.62 19.80
CA PRO A 59 -0.65 7.65 18.75
C PRO A 59 0.39 6.53 18.74
N ILE A 60 -0.10 5.27 18.70
CA ILE A 60 0.73 4.06 18.78
C ILE A 60 0.49 3.11 17.61
N GLY A 61 -0.47 3.40 16.76
CA GLY A 61 -0.77 2.60 15.58
C GLY A 61 -1.93 3.18 14.80
N PHE A 62 -2.11 2.71 13.59
CA PHE A 62 -3.20 3.11 12.71
C PHE A 62 -3.62 1.98 11.76
N LEU A 63 -4.79 2.14 11.17
CA LEU A 63 -5.36 1.25 10.16
C LEU A 63 -6.12 2.07 9.13
N TYR A 64 -5.99 1.69 7.87
CA TYR A 64 -6.83 2.22 6.80
C TYR A 64 -7.94 1.23 6.47
N ALA A 65 -9.16 1.73 6.35
CA ALA A 65 -10.33 0.97 5.95
C ALA A 65 -11.08 1.74 4.86
N MET A 66 -11.30 1.13 3.71
CA MET A 66 -11.98 1.78 2.58
C MET A 66 -12.76 0.77 1.74
N PRO A 67 -13.79 1.20 0.99
CA PRO A 67 -14.45 0.32 0.04
C PRO A 67 -13.43 -0.33 -0.89
N ILE A 68 -13.54 -1.64 -1.09
CA ILE A 68 -12.57 -2.42 -1.88
C ILE A 68 -12.50 -1.92 -3.33
N GLU A 69 -13.60 -1.36 -3.84
CA GLU A 69 -13.72 -0.84 -5.20
C GLU A 69 -12.82 0.36 -5.50
N VAL A 70 -12.36 1.07 -4.45
CA VAL A 70 -11.51 2.27 -4.54
C VAL A 70 -10.17 2.09 -3.81
N CYS A 71 -9.85 0.86 -3.41
CA CYS A 71 -8.60 0.56 -2.74
C CYS A 71 -7.44 0.50 -3.77
N PRO A 72 -6.43 1.38 -3.68
CA PRO A 72 -5.37 1.45 -4.68
C PRO A 72 -4.30 0.36 -4.54
N TRP A 73 -4.46 -0.52 -3.55
CA TRP A 73 -3.50 -1.59 -3.24
C TRP A 73 -4.01 -3.00 -3.57
N GLY A 74 -5.34 -3.15 -3.76
CA GLY A 74 -5.98 -4.46 -3.87
C GLY A 74 -6.30 -5.08 -2.49
N PRO A 75 -6.88 -6.29 -2.43
CA PRO A 75 -7.35 -7.12 -3.54
C PRO A 75 -8.53 -6.50 -4.32
N LEU A 76 -8.90 -7.07 -5.48
CA LEU A 76 -10.10 -6.68 -6.19
C LEU A 76 -11.35 -7.33 -5.57
N GLY A 77 -12.47 -6.64 -5.61
CA GLY A 77 -13.72 -7.17 -5.06
C GLY A 77 -14.87 -6.19 -5.16
N LYS A 78 -15.99 -6.57 -4.51
CA LYS A 78 -17.22 -5.79 -4.50
C LYS A 78 -17.91 -5.91 -3.13
N ASP A 79 -18.52 -4.81 -2.69
CA ASP A 79 -19.31 -4.75 -1.45
C ASP A 79 -18.54 -5.16 -0.19
N LEU A 80 -17.20 -5.09 -0.21
CA LEU A 80 -16.33 -5.37 0.93
C LEU A 80 -15.63 -4.10 1.41
N LEU A 81 -15.21 -4.09 2.67
CA LEU A 81 -14.25 -3.11 3.18
C LEU A 81 -12.84 -3.69 3.08
N ALA A 82 -11.93 -3.03 2.40
CA ALA A 82 -10.53 -3.40 2.36
C ALA A 82 -9.75 -2.77 3.52
N VAL A 83 -8.81 -3.54 4.09
CA VAL A 83 -7.79 -3.06 5.02
C VAL A 83 -6.42 -3.22 4.34
N PRO A 84 -5.99 -2.23 3.54
CA PRO A 84 -4.74 -2.34 2.80
C PRO A 84 -3.49 -2.23 3.67
N CYS A 85 -3.59 -1.63 4.85
CA CYS A 85 -2.48 -1.50 5.78
C CYS A 85 -2.97 -1.31 7.22
N LEU A 86 -2.27 -1.99 8.15
CA LEU A 86 -2.36 -1.82 9.58
C LEU A 86 -0.95 -1.76 10.15
N PHE A 87 -0.68 -0.78 10.98
CA PHE A 87 0.60 -0.61 11.65
C PHE A 87 0.44 -0.37 13.16
N VAL A 88 1.32 -0.96 13.94
CA VAL A 88 1.46 -0.70 15.38
C VAL A 88 2.94 -0.59 15.69
N LEU A 89 3.33 0.45 16.44
CA LEU A 89 4.71 0.65 16.89
C LEU A 89 5.26 -0.62 17.55
N ASN A 90 6.51 -0.97 17.26
CA ASN A 90 7.11 -2.23 17.70
C ASN A 90 7.02 -2.45 19.20
N GLU A 91 7.31 -1.42 19.99
CA GLU A 91 7.25 -1.43 21.46
C GLU A 91 5.81 -1.56 22.02
N GLN A 92 4.80 -1.40 21.18
CA GLN A 92 3.38 -1.53 21.54
C GLN A 92 2.72 -2.80 20.99
N LYS A 93 3.46 -3.60 20.22
CA LYS A 93 2.96 -4.90 19.74
C LYS A 93 2.61 -5.84 20.90
N GLY A 94 1.65 -6.73 20.68
CA GLY A 94 1.20 -7.70 21.68
C GLY A 94 0.30 -7.14 22.77
N LYS A 95 0.04 -5.82 22.80
CA LYS A 95 -0.77 -5.15 23.84
C LYS A 95 -2.23 -4.91 23.42
N GLY A 96 -2.67 -5.48 22.31
CA GLY A 96 -4.06 -5.42 21.83
C GLY A 96 -4.41 -4.26 20.88
N ALA A 97 -3.48 -3.34 20.58
CA ALA A 97 -3.76 -2.19 19.70
C ALA A 97 -4.22 -2.62 18.29
N GLY A 98 -3.55 -3.59 17.68
CA GLY A 98 -3.95 -4.11 16.36
C GLY A 98 -5.36 -4.72 16.37
N SER A 99 -5.69 -5.54 17.38
CA SER A 99 -7.02 -6.14 17.50
C SER A 99 -8.10 -5.09 17.73
N ALA A 100 -7.81 -4.04 18.51
CA ALA A 100 -8.74 -2.92 18.71
C ALA A 100 -8.98 -2.16 17.39
N LEU A 101 -7.94 -1.93 16.58
CA LEU A 101 -8.06 -1.31 15.26
C LEU A 101 -8.91 -2.16 14.30
N ILE A 102 -8.70 -3.49 14.27
CA ILE A 102 -9.53 -4.40 13.46
C ILE A 102 -10.99 -4.37 13.90
N ALA A 103 -11.26 -4.38 15.21
CA ALA A 103 -12.63 -4.29 15.71
C ALA A 103 -13.34 -2.99 15.27
N GLU A 104 -12.61 -1.87 15.21
CA GLU A 104 -13.15 -0.62 14.68
C GLU A 104 -13.36 -0.66 13.15
N ALA A 105 -12.49 -1.33 12.41
CA ALA A 105 -12.69 -1.54 10.98
C ALA A 105 -13.92 -2.43 10.70
N GLU A 106 -14.16 -3.45 11.50
CA GLU A 106 -15.37 -4.29 11.40
C GLU A 106 -16.66 -3.50 11.68
N LYS A 107 -16.66 -2.65 12.71
CA LYS A 107 -17.78 -1.74 12.98
C LYS A 107 -18.03 -0.80 11.81
N GLU A 108 -16.94 -0.27 11.24
CA GLU A 108 -17.01 0.63 10.09
C GLU A 108 -17.57 -0.09 8.84
N ALA A 109 -17.15 -1.32 8.57
CA ALA A 109 -17.66 -2.13 7.47
C ALA A 109 -19.19 -2.31 7.59
N ARG A 110 -19.67 -2.68 8.78
CA ARG A 110 -21.11 -2.82 9.05
C ARG A 110 -21.86 -1.48 8.92
N ARG A 111 -21.26 -0.38 9.41
CA ARG A 111 -21.83 0.97 9.29
C ARG A 111 -21.98 1.42 7.83
N GLN A 112 -21.04 1.00 6.97
CA GLN A 112 -21.09 1.28 5.53
C GLN A 112 -21.91 0.24 4.74
N GLY A 113 -22.59 -0.71 5.41
CA GLY A 113 -23.39 -1.75 4.76
C GLY A 113 -22.57 -2.74 3.94
N LYS A 114 -21.28 -2.90 4.27
CA LYS A 114 -20.41 -3.84 3.57
C LYS A 114 -20.69 -5.28 4.03
N LYS A 115 -20.62 -6.22 3.09
CA LYS A 115 -20.90 -7.65 3.30
C LYS A 115 -19.78 -8.40 4.00
N GLY A 116 -18.62 -7.79 4.13
CA GLY A 116 -17.44 -8.35 4.77
C GLY A 116 -16.27 -7.38 4.78
N ILE A 117 -15.15 -7.85 5.31
CA ILE A 117 -13.88 -7.13 5.36
C ILE A 117 -12.78 -8.03 4.80
N ALA A 118 -11.86 -7.47 4.03
CA ALA A 118 -10.79 -8.20 3.36
C ALA A 118 -9.45 -7.50 3.48
N THR A 119 -8.37 -8.26 3.48
CA THR A 119 -7.00 -7.77 3.49
C THR A 119 -6.07 -8.74 2.78
N MET A 120 -4.88 -8.25 2.42
CA MET A 120 -3.75 -9.10 2.07
C MET A 120 -2.96 -9.42 3.35
N GLY A 121 -2.58 -10.67 3.52
CA GLY A 121 -1.73 -11.10 4.64
C GLY A 121 -0.60 -11.97 4.16
N TYR A 122 0.51 -11.99 4.92
CA TYR A 122 1.75 -12.67 4.54
C TYR A 122 2.13 -13.73 5.58
N TYR A 123 2.50 -14.94 5.12
CA TYR A 123 3.02 -16.04 5.92
C TYR A 123 4.55 -16.05 5.86
N HIS A 124 5.17 -15.15 6.58
CA HIS A 124 6.63 -15.07 6.77
C HIS A 124 6.95 -14.24 8.01
N ASP A 125 8.19 -14.24 8.43
CA ASP A 125 8.66 -13.50 9.62
C ASP A 125 8.89 -11.99 9.36
N PHE A 126 8.28 -11.46 8.31
CA PHE A 126 8.33 -10.05 8.02
C PHE A 126 7.32 -9.28 8.87
N TRP A 127 7.64 -8.03 9.22
CA TRP A 127 6.86 -7.22 10.14
C TRP A 127 5.49 -6.76 9.60
N PHE A 128 5.30 -6.79 8.27
CA PHE A 128 4.15 -6.20 7.59
C PHE A 128 3.00 -7.20 7.41
N MET A 129 1.80 -6.82 7.86
CA MET A 129 0.54 -7.53 7.62
C MET A 129 0.62 -9.07 7.85
N PRO A 130 1.09 -9.57 9.01
CA PRO A 130 1.25 -11.01 9.23
C PRO A 130 -0.10 -11.73 9.21
N ALA A 131 -0.25 -12.75 8.36
CA ALA A 131 -1.49 -13.51 8.16
C ALA A 131 -2.03 -14.09 9.47
N GLY A 132 -1.17 -14.69 10.28
CA GLY A 132 -1.55 -15.28 11.57
C GLY A 132 -2.13 -14.28 12.60
N PHE A 133 -1.86 -12.98 12.46
CA PHE A 133 -2.51 -11.95 13.26
C PHE A 133 -3.99 -11.77 12.85
N PHE A 134 -4.25 -11.70 11.55
CA PHE A 134 -5.63 -11.56 11.05
C PHE A 134 -6.46 -12.81 11.31
N GLU A 135 -5.86 -14.01 11.20
CA GLU A 135 -6.52 -15.26 11.56
C GLU A 135 -6.95 -15.28 13.04
N LYS A 136 -6.09 -14.79 13.94
CA LYS A 136 -6.45 -14.60 15.36
C LYS A 136 -7.56 -13.57 15.58
N CYS A 137 -7.75 -12.63 14.65
CA CYS A 137 -8.87 -11.69 14.62
C CYS A 137 -10.12 -12.28 13.95
N GLY A 138 -10.13 -13.57 13.58
CA GLY A 138 -11.27 -14.27 13.00
C GLY A 138 -11.42 -14.12 11.49
N PHE A 139 -10.36 -13.74 10.80
CA PHE A 139 -10.30 -13.82 9.34
C PHE A 139 -9.97 -15.25 8.91
N SER A 140 -10.44 -15.62 7.73
CA SER A 140 -10.13 -16.89 7.08
C SER A 140 -9.39 -16.65 5.78
N ALA A 141 -8.35 -17.44 5.52
CA ALA A 141 -7.64 -17.40 4.24
C ALA A 141 -8.53 -17.94 3.12
N MET A 142 -8.50 -17.24 1.99
CA MET A 142 -9.22 -17.63 0.80
C MET A 142 -8.33 -18.43 -0.14
N GLY A 143 -8.76 -19.66 -0.45
CA GLY A 143 -8.09 -20.50 -1.42
C GLY A 143 -6.64 -20.82 -1.05
N LYS A 144 -5.81 -21.04 -2.08
CA LYS A 144 -4.37 -21.30 -1.91
C LYS A 144 -3.62 -19.97 -1.77
N SER A 145 -2.67 -19.91 -0.84
CA SER A 145 -1.69 -18.81 -0.77
C SER A 145 -0.86 -18.77 -2.05
N ARG A 146 -0.53 -17.57 -2.51
CA ARG A 146 0.35 -17.33 -3.66
C ARG A 146 1.79 -17.17 -3.17
N GLU A 147 2.75 -17.79 -3.84
CA GLU A 147 4.16 -17.54 -3.60
C GLU A 147 4.56 -16.24 -4.29
N VAL A 148 5.26 -15.38 -3.57
CA VAL A 148 5.80 -14.12 -4.07
C VAL A 148 7.30 -14.18 -3.93
N THR A 149 8.00 -14.09 -5.05
CA THR A 149 9.45 -13.93 -5.09
C THR A 149 9.76 -12.44 -5.25
N SER A 150 10.51 -11.86 -4.31
CA SER A 150 11.13 -10.57 -4.54
C SER A 150 12.49 -10.80 -5.17
N GLU A 151 12.70 -10.32 -6.39
CA GLU A 151 14.04 -10.25 -6.97
C GLU A 151 14.85 -9.17 -6.23
N GLY A 152 15.90 -9.56 -5.55
CA GLY A 152 16.81 -8.69 -4.81
C GLY A 152 17.94 -9.52 -4.20
N GLU A 153 18.92 -8.88 -3.54
CA GLU A 153 20.11 -9.54 -2.96
C GLU A 153 19.83 -10.68 -1.95
N LYS A 154 18.57 -10.86 -1.56
CA LYS A 154 18.06 -12.04 -0.83
C LYS A 154 16.72 -12.43 -1.40
N GLU A 155 16.62 -13.64 -1.96
CA GLU A 155 15.36 -14.30 -2.27
C GLU A 155 14.57 -14.51 -0.97
N TYR A 156 13.56 -13.67 -0.74
CA TYR A 156 12.55 -13.95 0.28
C TYR A 156 11.37 -14.63 -0.39
N LEU A 157 11.26 -15.94 -0.17
CA LEU A 157 10.06 -16.67 -0.53
C LEU A 157 8.98 -16.33 0.51
N SER A 158 8.04 -15.47 0.15
CA SER A 158 6.89 -15.20 1.00
C SER A 158 5.63 -15.83 0.39
N LYS A 159 4.72 -16.24 1.26
CA LYS A 159 3.39 -16.66 0.84
C LYS A 159 2.41 -15.59 1.23
N GLU A 160 1.73 -15.03 0.24
CA GLU A 160 0.64 -14.09 0.48
C GLU A 160 -0.72 -14.78 0.33
N ALA A 161 -1.69 -14.33 1.10
CA ALA A 161 -3.06 -14.80 1.04
C ALA A 161 -4.03 -13.62 1.11
N ILE A 162 -5.15 -13.74 0.46
CA ILE A 162 -6.30 -12.92 0.75
C ILE A 162 -6.95 -13.49 2.02
N LEU A 163 -7.10 -12.64 3.01
CA LEU A 163 -7.77 -12.96 4.27
C LEU A 163 -9.06 -12.16 4.34
N TRP A 164 -10.16 -12.79 4.67
CA TRP A 164 -11.44 -12.11 4.78
C TRP A 164 -12.30 -12.59 5.93
N LYS A 165 -13.24 -11.75 6.33
CA LYS A 165 -14.26 -12.08 7.33
C LYS A 165 -15.60 -11.66 6.77
N VAL A 166 -16.48 -12.63 6.57
CA VAL A 166 -17.79 -12.47 5.96
C VAL A 166 -18.82 -12.08 7.02
N PHE A 167 -19.67 -11.12 6.71
CA PHE A 167 -20.78 -10.68 7.54
C PHE A 167 -22.14 -11.05 6.95
N ASP A 168 -22.20 -11.25 5.63
CA ASP A 168 -23.39 -11.59 4.87
C ASP A 168 -23.04 -12.74 3.91
N SER A 169 -23.85 -13.80 3.89
CA SER A 169 -23.64 -14.98 3.05
C SER A 169 -23.68 -14.71 1.55
N SER A 170 -24.20 -13.55 1.14
CA SER A 170 -24.17 -13.10 -0.26
C SER A 170 -22.89 -12.35 -0.65
N ALA A 171 -21.87 -12.31 0.24
CA ALA A 171 -20.59 -11.71 -0.09
C ALA A 171 -19.87 -12.50 -1.19
N GLU A 172 -19.41 -11.79 -2.19
CA GLU A 172 -18.57 -12.36 -3.24
C GLU A 172 -17.11 -12.38 -2.80
N PRO A 173 -16.37 -13.48 -3.07
CA PRO A 173 -14.97 -13.58 -2.71
C PRO A 173 -14.11 -12.57 -3.46
N PRO A 174 -13.19 -11.87 -2.76
CA PRO A 174 -12.23 -10.99 -3.43
C PRO A 174 -11.16 -11.77 -4.18
N GLU A 175 -10.54 -11.13 -5.18
CA GLU A 175 -9.55 -11.74 -6.05
C GLU A 175 -8.19 -11.07 -5.95
N PHE A 176 -7.13 -11.86 -6.15
CA PHE A 176 -5.77 -11.32 -6.30
C PHE A 176 -5.65 -10.44 -7.54
N LEU A 177 -4.82 -9.41 -7.44
CA LEU A 177 -4.33 -8.70 -8.61
C LEU A 177 -3.53 -9.68 -9.49
N LYS A 178 -3.75 -9.61 -10.81
CA LYS A 178 -3.03 -10.36 -11.84
C LYS A 178 -2.39 -9.35 -12.79
N PRO A 179 -1.12 -8.98 -12.58
CA PRO A 179 -0.46 -7.96 -13.38
C PRO A 179 -0.69 -8.16 -14.89
N ASN A 180 -1.14 -7.10 -15.56
CA ASN A 180 -1.44 -7.05 -16.99
C ASN A 180 -0.76 -5.80 -17.58
N TYR A 181 0.56 -5.86 -17.69
CA TYR A 181 1.38 -4.81 -18.27
C TYR A 181 1.99 -5.29 -19.57
N GLN A 182 1.94 -4.43 -20.59
CA GLN A 182 2.59 -4.66 -21.87
C GLN A 182 3.42 -3.42 -22.19
N PHE A 183 4.69 -3.64 -22.48
CA PHE A 183 5.63 -2.58 -22.83
C PHE A 183 5.37 -2.06 -24.24
N GLU A 184 5.31 -0.75 -24.39
CA GLU A 184 5.22 -0.05 -25.67
C GLU A 184 6.51 0.74 -25.91
N PRO A 185 7.43 0.25 -26.78
CA PRO A 185 8.70 0.93 -27.04
C PRO A 185 8.50 2.24 -27.80
N ILE A 186 9.32 3.25 -27.48
CA ILE A 186 9.42 4.51 -28.21
C ILE A 186 10.79 4.56 -28.88
N SER A 187 10.83 4.66 -30.21
CA SER A 187 12.09 4.64 -30.97
C SER A 187 13.04 5.73 -30.52
N GLY A 188 14.28 5.35 -30.23
CA GLY A 188 15.35 6.28 -29.81
C GLY A 188 15.17 6.88 -28.42
N LYS A 189 14.31 6.29 -27.58
CA LYS A 189 14.07 6.73 -26.20
C LYS A 189 14.15 5.58 -25.21
N ILE A 190 14.64 5.87 -24.03
CA ILE A 190 14.41 5.01 -22.87
C ILE A 190 13.01 5.32 -22.33
N VAL A 191 12.20 4.31 -22.11
CA VAL A 191 10.86 4.45 -21.53
C VAL A 191 10.90 3.98 -20.08
N VAL A 192 10.47 4.85 -19.18
CA VAL A 192 10.23 4.54 -17.78
C VAL A 192 8.73 4.53 -17.55
N ASP A 193 8.16 3.35 -17.27
CA ASP A 193 6.77 3.20 -16.88
C ASP A 193 6.68 3.07 -15.35
N LEU A 194 6.05 4.06 -14.72
CA LEU A 194 5.91 4.17 -13.28
C LEU A 194 4.48 3.87 -12.86
N PHE A 195 4.27 2.76 -12.17
CA PHE A 195 3.02 2.46 -11.46
C PHE A 195 3.16 2.89 -10.00
N PHE A 196 2.22 3.68 -9.53
CA PHE A 196 2.29 4.22 -8.17
C PHE A 196 0.91 4.49 -7.58
N ASN A 197 0.89 4.71 -6.27
CA ASN A 197 -0.27 5.25 -5.55
C ASN A 197 0.21 6.23 -4.47
N VAL A 198 -0.65 7.19 -4.14
CA VAL A 198 -0.38 8.16 -3.08
C VAL A 198 -0.64 7.58 -1.70
N PHE A 199 -1.48 6.56 -1.61
CA PHE A 199 -1.85 5.87 -0.37
C PHE A 199 -0.62 5.35 0.40
N CYS A 200 0.26 4.60 -0.25
CA CYS A 200 1.45 4.03 0.39
C CYS A 200 2.60 5.05 0.43
N GLY A 201 3.19 5.24 1.62
CA GLY A 201 4.32 6.17 1.80
C GLY A 201 5.50 5.83 0.89
N THR A 202 5.89 4.55 0.84
CA THR A 202 6.96 4.05 -0.01
C THR A 202 6.68 4.31 -1.49
N SER A 203 5.49 3.93 -1.99
CA SER A 203 5.12 4.16 -3.39
C SER A 203 5.11 5.63 -3.78
N ASN A 204 4.58 6.48 -2.90
CA ASN A 204 4.55 7.94 -3.10
C ASN A 204 5.95 8.56 -3.09
N GLY A 205 6.83 8.14 -2.17
CA GLY A 205 8.23 8.60 -2.11
C GLY A 205 9.01 8.19 -3.35
N GLU A 206 8.90 6.92 -3.76
CA GLU A 206 9.56 6.42 -4.97
C GLU A 206 9.10 7.15 -6.23
N ALA A 207 7.80 7.40 -6.37
CA ALA A 207 7.27 8.12 -7.52
C ALA A 207 7.90 9.52 -7.63
N GLN A 208 8.11 10.20 -6.52
CA GLN A 208 8.80 11.48 -6.51
C GLN A 208 10.26 11.34 -6.94
N ARG A 209 10.97 10.33 -6.42
CA ARG A 209 12.38 10.06 -6.77
C ARG A 209 12.53 9.73 -8.26
N VAL A 210 11.61 8.94 -8.82
CA VAL A 210 11.61 8.62 -10.27
C VAL A 210 11.45 9.89 -11.10
N ARG A 211 10.49 10.77 -10.78
CA ARG A 211 10.29 12.05 -11.49
C ARG A 211 11.54 12.93 -11.48
N GLU A 212 12.16 13.06 -10.30
CA GLU A 212 13.37 13.85 -10.12
C GLU A 212 14.54 13.29 -10.94
N VAL A 213 14.78 11.98 -10.87
CA VAL A 213 15.88 11.34 -11.59
C VAL A 213 15.64 11.35 -13.11
N VAL A 214 14.41 11.05 -13.57
CA VAL A 214 14.10 11.09 -15.01
C VAL A 214 14.34 12.47 -15.59
N ALA A 215 14.02 13.55 -14.87
CA ALA A 215 14.24 14.92 -15.30
C ALA A 215 15.72 15.23 -15.58
N GLU A 216 16.67 14.52 -14.95
CA GLU A 216 18.12 14.68 -15.22
C GLU A 216 18.53 14.23 -16.62
N PHE A 217 17.76 13.36 -17.27
CA PHE A 217 18.08 12.79 -18.59
C PHE A 217 17.44 13.54 -19.76
N GLY A 218 16.63 14.55 -19.49
CA GLY A 218 15.97 15.36 -20.52
C GLY A 218 15.20 14.52 -21.53
N ASP A 219 15.32 14.87 -22.82
CA ASP A 219 14.57 14.24 -23.90
C ASP A 219 14.97 12.78 -24.20
N SER A 220 16.05 12.28 -23.61
CA SER A 220 16.49 10.89 -23.83
C SER A 220 15.58 9.86 -23.15
N VAL A 221 14.81 10.28 -22.14
CA VAL A 221 13.95 9.42 -21.35
C VAL A 221 12.50 9.91 -21.38
N VAL A 222 11.57 9.01 -21.62
CA VAL A 222 10.13 9.27 -21.52
C VAL A 222 9.60 8.63 -20.23
N LEU A 223 8.90 9.40 -19.42
CA LEU A 223 8.21 8.92 -18.22
C LEU A 223 6.71 8.81 -18.50
N ASN A 224 6.19 7.60 -18.38
CA ASN A 224 4.76 7.34 -18.35
C ASN A 224 4.34 7.04 -16.90
N GLU A 225 3.27 7.67 -16.44
CA GLU A 225 2.79 7.55 -15.08
C GLU A 225 1.40 6.92 -15.02
N TYR A 226 1.24 5.89 -14.20
CA TYR A 226 0.01 5.13 -14.02
C TYR A 226 -0.37 5.12 -12.54
N SER A 227 -1.31 6.00 -12.16
CA SER A 227 -1.75 6.08 -10.76
C SER A 227 -2.81 5.04 -10.45
N ALA A 228 -2.51 4.11 -9.54
CA ALA A 228 -3.47 3.14 -9.02
C ALA A 228 -4.54 3.79 -8.10
N ASP A 229 -4.41 5.08 -7.76
CA ASP A 229 -5.46 5.84 -7.09
C ASP A 229 -6.69 6.05 -7.99
N ASP A 230 -6.50 5.91 -9.32
CA ASP A 230 -7.60 5.74 -10.25
C ASP A 230 -7.98 4.26 -10.34
N PRO A 231 -9.21 3.89 -9.89
CA PRO A 231 -9.66 2.50 -9.97
C PRO A 231 -9.71 1.93 -11.40
N ALA A 232 -9.81 2.77 -12.44
CA ALA A 232 -9.79 2.31 -13.82
C ALA A 232 -8.38 1.86 -14.22
N ILE A 233 -7.36 2.61 -13.83
CA ILE A 233 -5.94 2.26 -14.04
C ILE A 233 -5.59 0.97 -13.28
N LEU A 234 -5.96 0.90 -11.98
CA LEU A 234 -5.71 -0.32 -11.21
C LEU A 234 -6.40 -1.55 -11.80
N ARG A 235 -7.67 -1.45 -12.25
CA ARG A 235 -8.37 -2.58 -12.90
C ARG A 235 -7.75 -2.96 -14.23
N ARG A 236 -7.26 -1.98 -15.01
CA ARG A 236 -6.65 -2.24 -16.32
C ARG A 236 -5.32 -2.98 -16.20
N TYR A 237 -4.42 -2.48 -15.37
CA TYR A 237 -3.05 -2.99 -15.27
C TYR A 237 -2.84 -3.98 -14.11
N GLN A 238 -3.66 -3.90 -13.08
CA GLN A 238 -3.58 -4.70 -11.86
C GLN A 238 -2.20 -4.65 -11.20
N LEU A 239 -1.57 -3.49 -11.29
CA LEU A 239 -0.27 -3.14 -10.73
C LEU A 239 -0.44 -1.93 -9.81
N PRO A 240 -0.39 -2.11 -8.47
CA PRO A 240 -0.52 -1.01 -7.52
C PRO A 240 0.77 -0.19 -7.38
N ARG A 241 1.92 -0.77 -7.73
CA ARG A 241 3.25 -0.19 -7.64
C ARG A 241 4.21 -0.97 -8.53
N GLY A 242 5.14 -0.28 -9.18
CA GLY A 242 6.21 -0.88 -9.98
C GLY A 242 6.95 0.18 -10.78
N ILE A 243 8.23 -0.06 -11.04
CA ILE A 243 9.07 0.78 -11.90
C ILE A 243 9.62 -0.12 -13.00
N PHE A 244 9.30 0.19 -14.25
CA PHE A 244 9.76 -0.56 -15.42
C PHE A 244 10.63 0.34 -16.27
N ILE A 245 11.78 -0.16 -16.72
CA ILE A 245 12.68 0.53 -17.62
C ILE A 245 12.79 -0.33 -18.88
N ASN A 246 12.39 0.22 -20.04
CA ASN A 246 12.26 -0.52 -21.30
C ASN A 246 11.54 -1.87 -21.12
N GLY A 247 10.43 -1.88 -20.38
CA GLY A 247 9.60 -3.04 -20.15
C GLY A 247 10.10 -4.01 -19.08
N LYS A 248 11.30 -3.81 -18.54
CA LYS A 248 11.84 -4.64 -17.47
C LYS A 248 11.54 -4.02 -16.11
N GLU A 249 10.87 -4.79 -15.24
CA GLU A 249 10.65 -4.40 -13.84
C GLU A 249 11.99 -4.33 -13.10
N ILE A 250 12.16 -3.26 -12.33
CA ILE A 250 13.35 -3.02 -11.53
C ILE A 250 12.95 -3.05 -10.05
N GLY A 251 13.55 -3.97 -9.29
CA GLY A 251 13.37 -4.09 -7.85
C GLY A 251 14.58 -3.62 -7.06
N TRP A 252 14.33 -2.94 -5.94
CA TRP A 252 15.35 -2.51 -4.97
C TRP A 252 15.00 -2.96 -3.53
N GLY A 253 14.28 -4.03 -3.39
CA GLY A 253 13.78 -4.45 -2.08
C GLY A 253 12.67 -3.54 -1.57
N TYR A 254 12.89 -2.84 -0.44
CA TYR A 254 11.83 -2.05 0.20
C TYR A 254 11.53 -0.73 -0.54
N GLU A 255 12.57 0.04 -0.87
CA GLU A 255 12.44 1.33 -1.57
C GLU A 255 13.52 1.52 -2.62
N ALA A 256 13.15 2.10 -3.77
CA ALA A 256 14.08 2.49 -4.81
C ALA A 256 14.86 3.76 -4.43
N PRO A 257 16.20 3.69 -4.27
CA PRO A 257 17.01 4.87 -4.04
C PRO A 257 17.27 5.63 -5.35
N ARG A 258 17.43 6.96 -5.28
CA ARG A 258 17.73 7.79 -6.46
C ARG A 258 18.91 7.28 -7.28
N ASP A 259 20.00 6.90 -6.62
CA ASP A 259 21.20 6.38 -7.31
C ASP A 259 20.94 5.04 -8.02
N GLY A 260 20.10 4.18 -7.44
CA GLY A 260 19.67 2.94 -8.07
C GLY A 260 18.87 3.19 -9.34
N ILE A 261 17.90 4.11 -9.29
CA ILE A 261 17.07 4.51 -10.44
C ILE A 261 17.97 5.10 -11.52
N ARG A 262 18.86 6.06 -11.17
CA ARG A 262 19.80 6.72 -12.11
C ARG A 262 20.70 5.70 -12.79
N LYS A 263 21.27 4.76 -12.02
CA LYS A 263 22.11 3.69 -12.55
C LYS A 263 21.37 2.80 -13.53
N ALA A 264 20.13 2.42 -13.21
CA ALA A 264 19.32 1.56 -14.07
C ALA A 264 18.97 2.23 -15.41
N ILE A 265 18.60 3.53 -15.40
CA ILE A 265 18.36 4.32 -16.61
C ILE A 265 19.64 4.46 -17.43
N SER A 266 20.77 4.82 -16.79
CA SER A 266 22.06 4.94 -17.48
C SER A 266 22.47 3.64 -18.14
N GLN A 267 22.30 2.50 -17.47
CA GLN A 267 22.61 1.19 -18.04
C GLN A 267 21.73 0.83 -19.25
N ALA A 268 20.48 1.30 -19.28
CA ALA A 268 19.61 1.11 -20.43
C ALA A 268 20.08 1.96 -21.65
N LEU A 269 20.52 3.20 -21.41
CA LEU A 269 21.06 4.10 -22.45
C LEU A 269 22.34 3.57 -23.11
N TYR A 270 23.18 2.80 -22.40
CA TYR A 270 24.44 2.26 -22.94
C TYR A 270 24.31 0.88 -23.59
N LYS A 271 23.13 0.27 -23.56
CA LYS A 271 22.88 -1.05 -24.15
C LYS A 271 22.23 -1.01 -25.52
N ASP A 272 21.70 0.16 -25.90
CA ASP A 272 21.17 0.48 -27.24
C ASP A 272 22.28 1.16 -28.08
#